data_d1e732001c10199ef19b78d19d4900c7
#
_entry.id   d1e732001c10199ef19b78d19d4900c7
#
_cell.length_a   1.000
_cell.length_b   1.000
_cell.length_c   1.000
_cell.angle_alpha   90.00
_cell.angle_beta   90.00
_cell.angle_gamma   90.00
#
_symmetry.space_group_name_H-M   'P 1'
#
loop_
_entity.id
_entity.type
_entity.pdbx_description
1 polymer ?
#
loop_
_entity_poly.entity_id
_entity_poly.type
_entity_poly.pdbx_seq_one_letter_code
_entity_poly.pdbx_strand_id
1 'polypeptide(L)'
;MKEKIKKFIPLFVVTALIFVILLGVVIVKVVQRYTPGKERVDINEYYNVNGSDAALIYNDVMTEDLVKVIDNNIYIDIDDVTSNFNQRFYWDSYEGLLIYTTDKDVIKAYAGTKEYTVSGQKNNTEYDIVKIDGQNVYVALDYIKKYTKIDYEYYENPGRLYLYSVDGTYQTVKAKKKSVIRRKGGIKSLIVADVKKGEELKIIEEIDGWTKVKTEDGYI
;
A
#
# COMPACT_ATOMS: atom_id res chain seq x y z
N MET A 1 -40.89 -43.29 47.89
CA MET A 1 -40.30 -42.78 46.63
C MET A 1 -40.23 -41.26 46.57
N LYS A 2 -41.29 -40.54 46.92
CA LYS A 2 -41.36 -39.05 46.87
C LYS A 2 -40.34 -38.32 47.80
N GLU A 3 -39.99 -38.86 48.97
CA GLU A 3 -39.05 -38.21 49.89
C GLU A 3 -37.59 -38.31 49.41
N LYS A 4 -37.17 -39.38 48.75
CA LYS A 4 -35.84 -39.50 48.18
C LYS A 4 -35.61 -38.47 47.03
N ILE A 5 -36.63 -38.19 46.23
CA ILE A 5 -36.56 -37.23 45.12
C ILE A 5 -36.38 -35.81 45.69
N LYS A 6 -37.08 -35.42 46.76
CA LYS A 6 -36.93 -34.10 47.38
C LYS A 6 -35.50 -33.81 47.86
N LYS A 7 -34.74 -34.82 48.27
CA LYS A 7 -33.36 -34.68 48.76
C LYS A 7 -32.36 -34.35 47.62
N PHE A 8 -32.68 -34.72 46.36
CA PHE A 8 -31.82 -34.49 45.21
C PHE A 8 -32.17 -33.20 44.43
N ILE A 9 -33.31 -32.55 44.77
CA ILE A 9 -33.71 -31.30 44.11
C ILE A 9 -32.65 -30.18 44.21
N PRO A 10 -32.04 -29.90 45.40
CA PRO A 10 -31.01 -28.87 45.49
C PRO A 10 -29.80 -29.19 44.61
N LEU A 11 -29.35 -30.46 44.61
CA LEU A 11 -28.23 -30.89 43.76
C LEU A 11 -28.54 -30.72 42.29
N PHE A 12 -29.74 -31.06 41.83
CA PHE A 12 -30.18 -30.89 40.44
C PHE A 12 -30.25 -29.41 40.07
N VAL A 13 -30.76 -28.56 40.94
CA VAL A 13 -30.80 -27.10 40.72
C VAL A 13 -29.39 -26.50 40.58
N VAL A 14 -28.45 -26.93 41.47
CA VAL A 14 -27.07 -26.46 41.38
C VAL A 14 -26.40 -26.93 40.08
N THR A 15 -26.55 -28.20 39.71
CA THR A 15 -25.98 -28.71 38.46
C THR A 15 -26.59 -28.06 37.22
N ALA A 16 -27.88 -27.79 37.21
CA ALA A 16 -28.55 -27.03 36.13
C ALA A 16 -28.01 -25.59 36.01
N LEU A 17 -27.78 -24.95 37.15
CA LEU A 17 -27.25 -23.59 37.20
C LEU A 17 -25.81 -23.51 36.68
N ILE A 18 -24.95 -24.46 37.08
CA ILE A 18 -23.59 -24.60 36.54
C ILE A 18 -23.62 -24.84 35.03
N PHE A 19 -24.52 -25.69 34.54
CA PHE A 19 -24.66 -25.96 33.13
C PHE A 19 -25.06 -24.71 32.35
N VAL A 20 -26.00 -23.90 32.84
CA VAL A 20 -26.42 -22.63 32.24
C VAL A 20 -25.25 -21.65 32.20
N ILE A 21 -24.47 -21.56 33.24
CA ILE A 21 -23.27 -20.67 33.28
C ILE A 21 -22.24 -21.14 32.25
N LEU A 22 -21.95 -22.43 32.18
CA LEU A 22 -21.00 -22.97 31.18
C LEU A 22 -21.50 -22.74 29.75
N LEU A 23 -22.78 -22.93 29.48
CA LEU A 23 -23.39 -22.66 28.20
C LEU A 23 -23.28 -21.19 27.83
N GLY A 24 -23.53 -20.29 28.79
CA GLY A 24 -23.35 -18.85 28.63
C GLY A 24 -21.92 -18.49 28.22
N VAL A 25 -20.92 -19.05 28.93
CA VAL A 25 -19.51 -18.83 28.57
C VAL A 25 -19.16 -19.30 27.15
N VAL A 26 -19.68 -20.49 26.77
CA VAL A 26 -19.48 -21.03 25.42
C VAL A 26 -20.11 -20.11 24.38
N ILE A 27 -21.34 -19.66 24.59
CA ILE A 27 -22.03 -18.74 23.69
C ILE A 27 -21.24 -17.45 23.52
N VAL A 28 -20.79 -16.83 24.63
CA VAL A 28 -19.98 -15.60 24.60
C VAL A 28 -18.70 -15.80 23.78
N LYS A 29 -17.97 -16.90 24.01
CA LYS A 29 -16.75 -17.21 23.24
C LYS A 29 -17.03 -17.41 21.76
N VAL A 30 -18.11 -18.09 21.41
CA VAL A 30 -18.53 -18.30 20.01
C VAL A 30 -18.89 -16.95 19.35
N VAL A 31 -19.70 -16.13 20.02
CA VAL A 31 -20.06 -14.80 19.52
C VAL A 31 -18.79 -13.95 19.33
N GLN A 32 -17.90 -13.90 20.32
CA GLN A 32 -16.66 -13.15 20.22
C GLN A 32 -15.78 -13.63 19.05
N ARG A 33 -15.72 -14.95 18.82
CA ARG A 33 -14.94 -15.54 17.72
C ARG A 33 -15.43 -15.07 16.34
N TYR A 34 -16.73 -14.98 16.15
CA TYR A 34 -17.36 -14.68 14.86
C TYR A 34 -17.76 -13.20 14.70
N THR A 35 -17.63 -12.36 15.72
CA THR A 35 -17.87 -10.92 15.62
C THR A 35 -16.67 -10.26 14.96
N PRO A 36 -16.84 -9.53 13.83
CA PRO A 36 -15.75 -8.81 13.18
C PRO A 36 -15.13 -7.74 14.10
N GLY A 37 -13.81 -7.60 14.02
CA GLY A 37 -13.08 -6.50 14.67
C GLY A 37 -13.48 -5.16 14.07
N LYS A 38 -13.49 -4.11 14.91
CA LYS A 38 -13.84 -2.73 14.52
C LYS A 38 -12.66 -1.76 14.63
N GLU A 39 -11.53 -2.25 15.11
CA GLU A 39 -10.32 -1.46 15.27
C GLU A 39 -9.76 -1.08 13.90
N ARG A 40 -9.24 0.15 13.82
CA ARG A 40 -8.66 0.72 12.60
C ARG A 40 -7.16 0.87 12.74
N VAL A 41 -6.45 0.80 11.61
CA VAL A 41 -5.04 1.20 11.55
C VAL A 41 -4.93 2.72 11.72
N ASP A 42 -3.80 3.20 12.26
CA ASP A 42 -3.34 4.53 11.93
C ASP A 42 -2.85 4.49 10.47
N ILE A 43 -3.44 5.29 9.63
CA ILE A 43 -3.23 5.18 8.18
C ILE A 43 -1.84 5.69 7.76
N ASN A 44 -1.28 6.66 8.48
CA ASN A 44 0.06 7.16 8.23
C ASN A 44 1.11 6.13 8.69
N GLU A 45 0.88 5.51 9.86
CA GLU A 45 1.72 4.41 10.34
C GLU A 45 1.64 3.20 9.40
N TYR A 46 0.44 2.89 8.88
CA TYR A 46 0.24 1.77 7.95
C TYR A 46 1.05 1.91 6.67
N TYR A 47 1.12 3.12 6.11
CA TYR A 47 1.90 3.43 4.91
C TYR A 47 3.31 3.94 5.22
N ASN A 48 3.68 4.05 6.51
CA ASN A 48 4.98 4.56 6.98
C ASN A 48 5.34 5.95 6.43
N VAL A 49 4.35 6.83 6.27
CA VAL A 49 4.55 8.15 5.65
C VAL A 49 4.55 9.28 6.67
N ASN A 50 5.49 10.23 6.49
CA ASN A 50 5.62 11.42 7.32
C ASN A 50 5.92 12.64 6.43
N GLY A 51 5.25 13.76 6.72
CA GLY A 51 5.50 15.02 6.02
C GLY A 51 5.21 14.95 4.52
N SER A 52 6.20 15.26 3.70
CA SER A 52 6.13 15.28 2.23
C SER A 52 6.48 13.94 1.57
N ASP A 53 6.71 12.89 2.36
CA ASP A 53 7.00 11.57 1.82
C ASP A 53 5.72 10.87 1.36
N ALA A 54 5.86 9.94 0.43
CA ALA A 54 4.77 9.05 0.02
C ALA A 54 5.25 7.61 -0.03
N ALA A 55 4.38 6.68 0.36
CA ALA A 55 4.67 5.25 0.25
C ALA A 55 4.79 4.84 -1.23
N LEU A 56 5.80 4.05 -1.54
CA LEU A 56 5.96 3.44 -2.86
C LEU A 56 5.26 2.08 -2.89
N ILE A 57 4.31 1.93 -3.81
CA ILE A 57 3.64 0.67 -4.10
C ILE A 57 3.98 0.29 -5.56
N TYR A 58 4.83 -0.71 -5.72
CA TYR A 58 5.27 -1.18 -7.03
C TYR A 58 4.56 -2.47 -7.41
N ASN A 59 3.85 -2.46 -8.54
CA ASN A 59 3.02 -3.59 -9.01
C ASN A 59 2.15 -4.19 -7.89
N ASP A 60 1.43 -3.30 -7.16
CA ASP A 60 0.52 -3.63 -6.04
C ASP A 60 1.18 -4.26 -4.80
N VAL A 61 2.51 -4.20 -4.71
CA VAL A 61 3.29 -4.58 -3.53
C VAL A 61 3.82 -3.31 -2.87
N MET A 62 3.46 -3.09 -1.60
CA MET A 62 4.00 -1.99 -0.81
C MET A 62 5.46 -2.29 -0.48
N THR A 63 6.36 -1.37 -0.85
CA THR A 63 7.78 -1.44 -0.51
C THR A 63 8.05 -0.80 0.85
N GLU A 64 9.26 -0.93 1.37
CA GLU A 64 9.71 -0.19 2.56
C GLU A 64 10.21 1.22 2.20
N ASP A 65 10.41 1.47 0.89
CA ASP A 65 10.96 2.70 0.36
C ASP A 65 9.90 3.79 0.26
N LEU A 66 10.34 5.03 0.44
CA LEU A 66 9.51 6.22 0.34
C LEU A 66 9.97 7.07 -0.84
N VAL A 67 9.02 7.73 -1.46
CA VAL A 67 9.29 8.73 -2.49
C VAL A 67 9.12 10.14 -1.92
N LYS A 68 9.84 11.10 -2.46
CA LYS A 68 9.74 12.51 -2.08
C LYS A 68 8.77 13.24 -2.98
N VAL A 69 7.96 14.11 -2.39
CA VAL A 69 7.11 15.04 -3.15
C VAL A 69 7.58 16.45 -2.87
N ILE A 70 8.18 17.09 -3.88
CA ILE A 70 8.80 18.41 -3.76
C ILE A 70 8.28 19.28 -4.90
N ASP A 71 7.69 20.44 -4.58
CA ASP A 71 7.14 21.38 -5.55
C ASP A 71 6.17 20.70 -6.55
N ASN A 72 5.28 19.86 -6.06
CA ASN A 72 4.33 19.03 -6.83
C ASN A 72 4.97 18.02 -7.80
N ASN A 73 6.28 17.79 -7.71
CA ASN A 73 6.95 16.76 -8.49
C ASN A 73 7.32 15.58 -7.57
N ILE A 74 7.20 14.39 -8.11
CA ILE A 74 7.52 13.14 -7.40
C ILE A 74 8.94 12.74 -7.78
N TYR A 75 9.73 12.39 -6.76
CA TYR A 75 11.12 11.99 -6.91
C TYR A 75 11.34 10.62 -6.26
N ILE A 76 12.00 9.73 -6.99
CA ILE A 76 12.34 8.37 -6.55
C ILE A 76 13.85 8.28 -6.33
N ASP A 77 14.28 7.57 -5.30
CA ASP A 77 15.68 7.30 -5.05
C ASP A 77 16.32 6.58 -6.25
N ILE A 78 17.54 6.99 -6.61
CA ILE A 78 18.25 6.43 -7.79
C ILE A 78 18.53 4.93 -7.65
N ASP A 79 18.76 4.45 -6.43
CA ASP A 79 19.00 3.04 -6.17
C ASP A 79 17.75 2.21 -6.44
N ASP A 80 16.56 2.74 -6.09
CA ASP A 80 15.28 2.12 -6.42
C ASP A 80 15.03 2.12 -7.93
N VAL A 81 15.34 3.24 -8.59
CA VAL A 81 15.21 3.34 -10.05
C VAL A 81 16.05 2.28 -10.74
N THR A 82 17.31 2.16 -10.35
CA THR A 82 18.26 1.23 -11.00
C THR A 82 17.97 -0.22 -10.67
N SER A 83 17.53 -0.51 -9.44
CA SER A 83 17.27 -1.89 -9.00
C SER A 83 15.94 -2.44 -9.48
N ASN A 84 14.88 -1.60 -9.51
CA ASN A 84 13.52 -2.07 -9.73
C ASN A 84 12.93 -1.70 -11.11
N PHE A 85 13.41 -0.59 -11.72
CA PHE A 85 12.73 -0.03 -12.89
C PHE A 85 13.60 -0.02 -14.14
N ASN A 86 14.82 0.54 -14.06
CA ASN A 86 15.65 0.69 -15.24
C ASN A 86 17.15 0.81 -14.90
N GLN A 87 17.89 -0.27 -15.07
CA GLN A 87 19.33 -0.37 -14.80
C GLN A 87 20.21 0.49 -15.73
N ARG A 88 19.64 1.14 -16.74
CA ARG A 88 20.38 2.01 -17.65
C ARG A 88 20.63 3.41 -17.09
N PHE A 89 19.96 3.77 -16.01
CA PHE A 89 20.29 4.97 -15.24
C PHE A 89 21.56 4.72 -14.43
N TYR A 90 22.48 5.65 -14.49
CA TYR A 90 23.73 5.62 -13.73
C TYR A 90 23.95 6.97 -13.07
N TRP A 91 24.29 6.97 -11.81
CA TRP A 91 24.65 8.16 -11.04
C TRP A 91 26.15 8.24 -10.85
N ASP A 92 26.78 9.30 -11.36
CA ASP A 92 28.17 9.65 -11.08
C ASP A 92 28.20 10.62 -9.90
N SER A 93 28.54 10.10 -8.71
CA SER A 93 28.58 10.89 -7.49
C SER A 93 29.75 11.89 -7.46
N TYR A 94 30.78 11.66 -8.24
CA TYR A 94 31.94 12.56 -8.30
C TYR A 94 31.62 13.80 -9.13
N GLU A 95 30.96 13.66 -10.25
CA GLU A 95 30.57 14.75 -11.12
C GLU A 95 29.17 15.32 -10.79
N GLY A 96 28.40 14.67 -9.92
CA GLY A 96 27.01 15.04 -9.65
C GLY A 96 26.10 14.91 -10.88
N LEU A 97 26.30 13.85 -11.65
CA LEU A 97 25.76 13.68 -12.98
C LEU A 97 24.92 12.40 -13.11
N LEU A 98 23.67 12.55 -13.50
CA LEU A 98 22.82 11.44 -13.94
C LEU A 98 23.08 11.15 -15.41
N ILE A 99 23.40 9.90 -15.73
CA ILE A 99 23.63 9.43 -17.09
C ILE A 99 22.61 8.36 -17.43
N TYR A 100 22.02 8.46 -18.60
CA TYR A 100 21.17 7.43 -19.18
C TYR A 100 21.66 7.11 -20.61
N THR A 101 21.78 5.84 -20.91
CA THR A 101 22.28 5.41 -22.24
C THR A 101 21.24 4.60 -22.99
N THR A 102 21.06 4.93 -24.26
CA THR A 102 20.30 4.14 -25.25
C THR A 102 21.27 3.57 -26.28
N ASP A 103 20.75 2.82 -27.23
CA ASP A 103 21.56 2.27 -28.34
C ASP A 103 22.13 3.38 -29.25
N LYS A 104 21.58 4.59 -29.19
CA LYS A 104 21.92 5.71 -30.06
C LYS A 104 22.40 6.96 -29.32
N ASP A 105 21.94 7.15 -28.10
CA ASP A 105 22.12 8.41 -27.39
C ASP A 105 22.71 8.23 -26.01
N VAL A 106 23.49 9.21 -25.59
CA VAL A 106 23.92 9.41 -24.20
C VAL A 106 23.22 10.65 -23.69
N ILE A 107 22.45 10.49 -22.62
CA ILE A 107 21.67 11.51 -21.99
C ILE A 107 22.32 11.88 -20.66
N LYS A 108 22.52 13.17 -20.38
CA LYS A 108 23.20 13.67 -19.21
C LYS A 108 22.41 14.80 -18.55
N ALA A 109 22.23 14.73 -17.23
CA ALA A 109 21.59 15.76 -16.43
C ALA A 109 22.37 15.98 -15.12
N TYR A 110 22.75 17.22 -14.82
CA TYR A 110 23.39 17.56 -13.56
C TYR A 110 22.39 17.73 -12.43
N ALA A 111 22.79 17.42 -11.21
CA ALA A 111 21.94 17.65 -10.03
C ALA A 111 21.61 19.15 -9.89
N GLY A 112 20.38 19.42 -9.43
CA GLY A 112 19.88 20.76 -9.20
C GLY A 112 19.65 21.58 -10.46
N THR A 113 19.55 20.94 -11.63
CA THR A 113 19.29 21.64 -12.91
C THR A 113 18.05 21.10 -13.60
N LYS A 114 17.42 21.97 -14.39
CA LYS A 114 16.33 21.63 -15.30
C LYS A 114 16.85 21.28 -16.69
N GLU A 115 18.13 21.57 -16.96
CA GLU A 115 18.78 21.29 -18.23
C GLU A 115 19.31 19.86 -18.30
N TYR A 116 19.20 19.25 -19.47
CA TYR A 116 19.84 17.99 -19.80
C TYR A 116 20.32 17.99 -21.25
N THR A 117 21.23 17.10 -21.58
CA THR A 117 21.70 16.95 -22.95
C THR A 117 21.36 15.58 -23.50
N VAL A 118 21.04 15.50 -24.77
CA VAL A 118 20.87 14.27 -25.54
C VAL A 118 21.91 14.28 -26.64
N SER A 119 22.92 13.43 -26.54
CA SER A 119 24.06 13.41 -27.49
C SER A 119 24.68 14.79 -27.74
N GLY A 120 24.79 15.61 -26.66
CA GLY A 120 25.31 16.96 -26.70
C GLY A 120 24.30 18.08 -27.02
N GLN A 121 23.10 17.75 -27.47
CA GLN A 121 22.06 18.75 -27.72
C GLN A 121 21.33 19.11 -26.43
N LYS A 122 21.20 20.40 -26.12
CA LYS A 122 20.54 20.90 -24.91
C LYS A 122 19.03 20.79 -24.99
N ASN A 123 18.44 20.38 -23.89
CA ASN A 123 17.01 20.27 -23.65
C ASN A 123 16.69 20.76 -22.23
N ASN A 124 15.43 21.05 -21.93
CA ASN A 124 14.97 21.51 -20.62
C ASN A 124 13.71 20.77 -20.17
N THR A 125 13.52 20.74 -18.86
CA THR A 125 12.30 20.36 -18.16
C THR A 125 11.75 21.54 -17.38
N GLU A 126 10.52 21.45 -16.87
CA GLU A 126 9.94 22.46 -15.97
C GLU A 126 10.37 22.27 -14.51
N TYR A 127 11.02 21.14 -14.19
CA TYR A 127 11.43 20.72 -12.84
C TYR A 127 12.91 20.34 -12.81
N ASP A 128 13.53 20.38 -11.63
CA ASP A 128 14.87 19.84 -11.43
C ASP A 128 14.87 18.34 -11.66
N ILE A 129 15.76 17.84 -12.52
CA ILE A 129 15.78 16.43 -12.90
C ILE A 129 16.27 15.55 -11.77
N VAL A 130 17.30 16.02 -11.06
CA VAL A 130 17.92 15.32 -9.95
C VAL A 130 17.99 16.24 -8.73
N LYS A 131 17.58 15.74 -7.58
CA LYS A 131 17.73 16.40 -6.28
C LYS A 131 18.60 15.54 -5.35
N ILE A 132 19.42 16.20 -4.54
CA ILE A 132 20.24 15.54 -3.53
C ILE A 132 19.74 15.98 -2.16
N ASP A 133 19.49 15.01 -1.27
CA ASP A 133 19.11 15.21 0.11
C ASP A 133 20.02 14.36 1.02
N GLY A 134 21.01 15.01 1.64
CA GLY A 134 22.06 14.32 2.39
C GLY A 134 22.92 13.41 1.50
N GLN A 135 22.82 12.11 1.69
CA GLN A 135 23.53 11.11 0.88
C GLN A 135 22.62 10.49 -0.20
N ASN A 136 21.34 10.76 -0.16
CA ASN A 136 20.35 10.18 -1.08
C ASN A 136 20.22 11.05 -2.33
N VAL A 137 20.05 10.39 -3.46
CA VAL A 137 19.90 11.02 -4.78
C VAL A 137 18.55 10.66 -5.36
N TYR A 138 17.76 11.66 -5.64
CA TYR A 138 16.38 11.50 -6.09
C TYR A 138 16.23 11.96 -7.54
N VAL A 139 15.59 11.16 -8.37
CA VAL A 139 15.33 11.46 -9.78
C VAL A 139 13.83 11.71 -9.97
N ALA A 140 13.48 12.74 -10.70
CA ALA A 140 12.11 13.08 -11.01
C ALA A 140 11.41 11.95 -11.77
N LEU A 141 10.24 11.52 -11.27
CA LEU A 141 9.48 10.40 -11.84
C LEU A 141 9.10 10.65 -13.30
N ASP A 142 8.68 11.86 -13.63
CA ASP A 142 8.34 12.23 -15.02
C ASP A 142 9.54 12.16 -15.96
N TYR A 143 10.75 12.37 -15.44
CA TYR A 143 11.97 12.15 -16.22
C TYR A 143 12.26 10.67 -16.43
N ILE A 144 12.10 9.85 -15.38
CA ILE A 144 12.25 8.39 -15.47
C ILE A 144 11.26 7.82 -16.49
N LYS A 145 10.00 8.29 -16.47
CA LYS A 145 8.92 7.85 -17.37
C LYS A 145 9.24 8.10 -18.85
N LYS A 146 10.05 9.10 -19.18
CA LYS A 146 10.49 9.32 -20.58
C LYS A 146 11.28 8.15 -21.16
N TYR A 147 11.98 7.41 -20.32
CA TYR A 147 12.93 6.36 -20.72
C TYR A 147 12.57 4.97 -20.19
N THR A 148 11.50 4.87 -19.43
CA THR A 148 11.06 3.63 -18.80
C THR A 148 9.57 3.43 -19.06
N LYS A 149 9.20 2.23 -19.48
CA LYS A 149 7.79 1.87 -19.66
C LYS A 149 7.11 1.63 -18.32
N ILE A 150 6.76 2.71 -17.65
CA ILE A 150 6.03 2.71 -16.39
C ILE A 150 4.82 3.65 -16.50
N ASP A 151 3.80 3.35 -15.72
CA ASP A 151 2.69 4.28 -15.46
C ASP A 151 2.48 4.41 -13.95
N TYR A 152 1.81 5.49 -13.51
CA TYR A 152 1.63 5.71 -12.09
C TYR A 152 0.30 6.39 -11.75
N GLU A 153 -0.14 6.15 -10.51
CA GLU A 153 -1.23 6.86 -9.86
C GLU A 153 -0.72 7.41 -8.52
N TYR A 154 -1.00 8.69 -8.24
CA TYR A 154 -0.60 9.32 -6.97
C TYR A 154 -1.82 9.74 -6.16
N TYR A 155 -1.79 9.46 -4.86
CA TYR A 155 -2.82 9.81 -3.88
C TYR A 155 -2.16 10.62 -2.76
N GLU A 156 -2.75 11.78 -2.40
CA GLU A 156 -2.12 12.71 -1.46
C GLU A 156 -2.32 12.36 0.02
N ASN A 157 -3.45 11.77 0.39
CA ASN A 157 -3.84 11.60 1.79
C ASN A 157 -4.15 10.14 2.17
N PRO A 158 -3.19 9.42 2.83
CA PRO A 158 -1.78 9.77 2.95
C PRO A 158 -1.06 9.69 1.60
N GLY A 159 0.14 10.26 1.49
CA GLY A 159 0.94 10.19 0.27
C GLY A 159 1.21 8.74 -0.16
N ARG A 160 0.77 8.36 -1.38
CA ARG A 160 0.97 7.01 -1.94
C ARG A 160 1.20 7.10 -3.42
N LEU A 161 2.31 6.56 -3.87
CA LEU A 161 2.62 6.39 -5.28
C LEU A 161 2.44 4.94 -5.67
N TYR A 162 1.48 4.66 -6.53
CA TYR A 162 1.35 3.40 -7.24
C TYR A 162 2.11 3.48 -8.55
N LEU A 163 3.06 2.60 -8.74
CA LEU A 163 3.90 2.55 -9.93
C LEU A 163 3.77 1.18 -10.56
N TYR A 164 3.49 1.16 -11.87
CA TYR A 164 3.24 -0.05 -12.62
C TYR A 164 4.25 -0.21 -13.75
N SER A 165 4.83 -1.37 -13.88
CA SER A 165 5.42 -1.81 -15.13
C SER A 165 4.28 -2.11 -16.11
N VAL A 166 4.29 -1.46 -17.27
CA VAL A 166 3.18 -1.42 -18.22
C VAL A 166 2.58 -2.79 -18.55
N ASP A 167 1.25 -2.83 -18.65
CA ASP A 167 0.30 -3.81 -19.19
C ASP A 167 -0.46 -4.70 -18.20
N GLY A 168 -0.72 -4.23 -16.98
CA GLY A 168 -1.69 -4.89 -16.08
C GLY A 168 -3.14 -4.53 -16.39
N THR A 169 -3.90 -5.40 -17.04
CA THR A 169 -5.36 -5.31 -17.04
C THR A 169 -5.87 -5.89 -15.72
N TYR A 170 -6.45 -5.05 -14.86
CA TYR A 170 -7.09 -5.52 -13.64
C TYR A 170 -8.52 -5.97 -13.90
N GLN A 171 -8.90 -7.08 -13.29
CA GLN A 171 -10.32 -7.40 -13.15
C GLN A 171 -10.93 -6.46 -12.11
N THR A 172 -12.13 -5.96 -12.39
CA THR A 172 -12.86 -5.12 -11.44
C THR A 172 -14.13 -5.80 -10.96
N VAL A 173 -14.53 -5.49 -9.73
CA VAL A 173 -15.77 -5.93 -9.12
C VAL A 173 -16.46 -4.76 -8.43
N LYS A 174 -17.80 -4.82 -8.34
CA LYS A 174 -18.58 -3.82 -7.61
C LYS A 174 -19.01 -4.35 -6.26
N ALA A 175 -18.78 -3.57 -5.23
CA ALA A 175 -19.20 -3.90 -3.87
C ALA A 175 -20.73 -4.00 -3.78
N LYS A 176 -21.29 -5.18 -3.47
CA LYS A 176 -22.74 -5.40 -3.36
C LYS A 176 -23.36 -4.70 -2.15
N LYS A 177 -22.56 -4.44 -1.11
CA LYS A 177 -22.98 -3.79 0.15
C LYS A 177 -21.81 -3.00 0.74
N LYS A 178 -22.09 -2.12 1.72
CA LYS A 178 -21.04 -1.51 2.53
C LYS A 178 -20.16 -2.59 3.16
N SER A 179 -18.85 -2.40 3.07
CA SER A 179 -17.84 -3.33 3.57
C SER A 179 -16.62 -2.56 4.06
N VAL A 180 -15.52 -3.25 4.35
CA VAL A 180 -14.26 -2.64 4.77
C VAL A 180 -13.08 -3.37 4.13
N ILE A 181 -12.01 -2.62 3.86
CA ILE A 181 -10.69 -3.17 3.55
C ILE A 181 -9.98 -3.46 4.87
N ARG A 182 -9.35 -4.61 4.97
CA ARG A 182 -8.60 -5.03 6.15
C ARG A 182 -7.14 -5.25 5.82
N ARG A 183 -6.27 -4.93 6.77
CA ARG A 183 -4.81 -5.08 6.64
C ARG A 183 -4.37 -6.50 6.23
N LYS A 184 -5.11 -7.53 6.64
CA LYS A 184 -4.85 -8.95 6.30
C LYS A 184 -6.17 -9.68 6.14
N GLY A 185 -6.18 -10.79 5.44
CA GLY A 185 -7.31 -11.70 5.41
C GLY A 185 -7.68 -12.16 6.82
N GLY A 186 -8.89 -11.83 7.27
CA GLY A 186 -9.40 -12.19 8.60
C GLY A 186 -10.34 -11.17 9.21
N ILE A 187 -11.46 -11.65 9.75
CA ILE A 187 -12.50 -10.77 10.33
C ILE A 187 -12.04 -9.96 11.56
N LYS A 188 -10.94 -10.35 12.19
CA LYS A 188 -10.35 -9.64 13.35
C LYS A 188 -9.23 -8.70 12.97
N SER A 189 -8.77 -8.71 11.72
CA SER A 189 -7.73 -7.83 11.25
C SER A 189 -8.19 -6.37 11.27
N LEU A 190 -7.26 -5.45 11.51
CA LEU A 190 -7.50 -4.01 11.55
C LEU A 190 -8.09 -3.50 10.23
N ILE A 191 -8.96 -2.51 10.32
CA ILE A 191 -9.61 -1.89 9.17
C ILE A 191 -8.69 -0.80 8.62
N VAL A 192 -8.43 -0.83 7.32
CA VAL A 192 -7.67 0.17 6.58
C VAL A 192 -8.60 1.24 6.02
N ALA A 193 -9.67 0.83 5.31
CA ALA A 193 -10.61 1.74 4.67
C ALA A 193 -12.04 1.21 4.66
N ASP A 194 -13.01 2.11 4.49
CA ASP A 194 -14.40 1.76 4.25
C ASP A 194 -14.65 1.58 2.75
N VAL A 195 -15.54 0.67 2.40
CA VAL A 195 -16.01 0.43 1.03
C VAL A 195 -17.49 0.75 0.95
N LYS A 196 -17.87 1.62 0.03
CA LYS A 196 -19.27 1.99 -0.21
C LYS A 196 -19.98 0.93 -1.07
N LYS A 197 -21.30 0.83 -0.92
CA LYS A 197 -22.09 0.01 -1.85
C LYS A 197 -21.99 0.59 -3.26
N GLY A 198 -21.69 -0.27 -4.24
CA GLY A 198 -21.54 0.10 -5.64
C GLY A 198 -20.13 0.57 -6.03
N GLU A 199 -19.23 0.76 -5.07
CA GLU A 199 -17.84 1.12 -5.33
C GLU A 199 -17.15 0.05 -6.17
N GLU A 200 -16.38 0.50 -7.16
CA GLU A 200 -15.58 -0.37 -8.00
C GLU A 200 -14.23 -0.66 -7.34
N LEU A 201 -13.86 -1.91 -7.32
CA LEU A 201 -12.62 -2.39 -6.69
C LEU A 201 -11.81 -3.13 -7.74
N LYS A 202 -10.53 -2.80 -7.86
CA LYS A 202 -9.57 -3.56 -8.68
C LYS A 202 -9.15 -4.81 -7.91
N ILE A 203 -9.28 -6.00 -8.49
CA ILE A 203 -8.80 -7.25 -7.89
C ILE A 203 -7.30 -7.35 -8.13
N ILE A 204 -6.53 -7.52 -7.05
CA ILE A 204 -5.09 -7.72 -7.09
C ILE A 204 -4.79 -9.21 -7.00
N GLU A 205 -5.35 -9.88 -6.00
CA GLU A 205 -5.02 -11.28 -5.71
C GLU A 205 -6.15 -11.96 -4.91
N GLU A 206 -6.33 -13.26 -5.08
CA GLU A 206 -7.19 -14.09 -4.24
C GLU A 206 -6.34 -14.97 -3.33
N ILE A 207 -6.56 -14.89 -1.99
CA ILE A 207 -5.77 -15.59 -0.98
C ILE A 207 -6.71 -16.23 0.05
N ASP A 208 -6.76 -17.54 0.12
CA ASP A 208 -7.44 -18.32 1.18
C ASP A 208 -8.87 -17.84 1.50
N GLY A 209 -9.67 -17.60 0.49
CA GLY A 209 -11.06 -17.14 0.63
C GLY A 209 -11.19 -15.64 0.94
N TRP A 210 -10.13 -14.89 0.83
CA TRP A 210 -10.07 -13.43 0.85
C TRP A 210 -9.60 -12.91 -0.52
N THR A 211 -10.05 -11.73 -0.86
CA THR A 211 -9.62 -11.06 -2.09
C THR A 211 -8.86 -9.79 -1.71
N LYS A 212 -7.60 -9.69 -2.10
CA LYS A 212 -6.83 -8.45 -2.04
C LYS A 212 -7.33 -7.53 -3.14
N VAL A 213 -7.73 -6.33 -2.79
CA VAL A 213 -8.30 -5.35 -3.72
C VAL A 213 -7.71 -3.98 -3.52
N LYS A 214 -7.75 -3.15 -4.57
CA LYS A 214 -7.49 -1.72 -4.48
C LYS A 214 -8.78 -0.95 -4.66
N THR A 215 -9.05 0.02 -3.79
CA THR A 215 -10.19 0.95 -3.87
C THR A 215 -9.94 2.07 -4.88
N GLU A 216 -10.97 2.83 -5.27
CA GLU A 216 -10.83 4.04 -6.08
C GLU A 216 -9.92 5.09 -5.42
N ASP A 217 -9.96 5.19 -4.08
CA ASP A 217 -9.09 6.07 -3.30
C ASP A 217 -7.68 5.48 -3.05
N GLY A 218 -7.31 4.38 -3.70
CA GLY A 218 -6.00 3.77 -3.62
C GLY A 218 -5.67 3.12 -2.27
N TYR A 219 -6.62 2.53 -1.55
CA TYR A 219 -6.34 1.68 -0.38
C TYR A 219 -6.26 0.21 -0.78
N ILE A 220 -5.28 -0.52 -0.25
CA ILE A 220 -5.08 -1.96 -0.41
C ILE A 220 -5.00 -2.69 0.93
#